data_813c7b056e10653c708a820c85e1e247
#
_entry.id   813c7b056e10653c708a820c85e1e247
#
_cell.length_a   1.000
_cell.length_b   1.000
_cell.length_c   1.000
_cell.angle_alpha   90.00
_cell.angle_beta   90.00
_cell.angle_gamma   90.00
#
_symmetry.space_group_name_H-M   'P 1'
#
loop_
_entity.id
_entity.type
_entity.pdbx_description
1 polymer ?
#
loop_
_entity_poly.entity_id
_entity_poly.type
_entity_poly.pdbx_seq_one_letter_code
_entity_poly.pdbx_strand_id
1 'polypeptide(L)'
;TCLTQCDPGFTVPLDRTDFLCVECDPNCATCLIDIKNCMSCKSEGAMFLSQHDNTCRDACPAGITVPTPANEKICEVCAGKCQTCSGKADFCTSCAKEFYLDELAGECLRDCSEDKTRVALDDKCVDCESPCATCENN
;
A
#
# COMPACT_ATOMS: atom_id res chain seq x y z
N THR A 1 -30.96 6.79 26.91
CA THR A 1 -30.33 5.47 26.74
C THR A 1 -28.95 5.67 26.18
N CYS A 2 -27.93 5.33 26.97
CA CYS A 2 -26.57 5.26 26.43
C CYS A 2 -26.56 4.17 25.34
N LEU A 3 -26.43 4.58 24.09
CA LEU A 3 -26.25 3.66 22.98
C LEU A 3 -24.85 3.07 23.13
N THR A 4 -24.74 1.79 23.34
CA THR A 4 -23.48 1.05 23.40
C THR A 4 -22.85 0.92 21.99
N GLN A 5 -23.57 1.33 20.95
CA GLN A 5 -23.16 1.22 19.56
C GLN A 5 -23.85 2.30 18.71
N CYS A 6 -23.07 2.98 17.89
CA CYS A 6 -23.61 3.95 16.92
C CYS A 6 -24.20 3.25 15.70
N ASP A 7 -25.15 3.89 15.05
CA ASP A 7 -25.65 3.45 13.75
C ASP A 7 -24.54 3.46 12.68
N PRO A 8 -24.68 2.67 11.60
CA PRO A 8 -23.75 2.72 10.47
C PRO A 8 -23.61 4.17 9.94
N GLY A 9 -22.36 4.60 9.73
CA GLY A 9 -22.05 5.98 9.33
C GLY A 9 -21.79 6.93 10.49
N PHE A 10 -21.82 6.44 11.74
CA PHE A 10 -21.48 7.22 12.94
C PHE A 10 -20.46 6.48 13.80
N THR A 11 -19.66 7.22 14.54
CA THR A 11 -18.70 6.68 15.51
C THR A 11 -18.66 7.54 16.78
N VAL A 12 -18.13 6.98 17.87
CA VAL A 12 -17.80 7.75 19.07
C VAL A 12 -16.29 7.99 19.05
N PRO A 13 -15.82 9.24 18.81
CA PRO A 13 -14.42 9.57 18.86
C PRO A 13 -13.82 9.39 20.26
N LEU A 14 -12.57 8.91 20.35
CA LEU A 14 -11.88 8.67 21.62
C LEU A 14 -11.57 9.95 22.42
N ASP A 15 -11.51 11.09 21.74
CA ASP A 15 -11.25 12.41 22.36
C ASP A 15 -12.47 13.02 23.03
N ARG A 16 -13.64 12.36 22.92
CA ARG A 16 -14.91 12.83 23.49
C ARG A 16 -15.33 12.00 24.70
N THR A 17 -15.68 12.70 25.76
CA THR A 17 -16.17 12.10 27.03
C THR A 17 -17.70 12.03 27.12
N ASP A 18 -18.40 12.62 26.13
CA ASP A 18 -19.86 12.71 26.10
C ASP A 18 -20.55 11.47 25.48
N PHE A 19 -19.75 10.54 24.93
CA PHE A 19 -20.22 9.30 24.28
C PHE A 19 -21.28 9.53 23.19
N LEU A 20 -21.25 10.69 22.53
CA LEU A 20 -22.16 11.03 21.46
C LEU A 20 -21.64 10.46 20.12
N CYS A 21 -22.54 9.83 19.37
CA CYS A 21 -22.25 9.41 18.01
C CYS A 21 -22.07 10.62 17.09
N VAL A 22 -20.96 10.67 16.37
CA VAL A 22 -20.63 11.71 15.39
C VAL A 22 -20.60 11.08 14.00
N GLU A 23 -21.11 11.79 13.00
CA GLU A 23 -21.12 11.34 11.61
C GLU A 23 -19.68 11.17 11.09
N CYS A 24 -19.45 10.05 10.37
CA CYS A 24 -18.18 9.79 9.67
C CYS A 24 -17.93 10.84 8.57
N ASP A 25 -16.68 10.92 8.11
CA ASP A 25 -16.32 11.73 6.93
C ASP A 25 -17.32 11.46 5.78
N PRO A 26 -17.72 12.49 5.00
CA PRO A 26 -18.71 12.36 3.92
C PRO A 26 -18.44 11.25 2.91
N ASN A 27 -17.18 10.84 2.72
CA ASN A 27 -16.77 9.78 1.81
C ASN A 27 -16.83 8.38 2.44
N CYS A 28 -16.78 8.29 3.79
CA CYS A 28 -16.92 7.02 4.51
C CYS A 28 -18.38 6.55 4.52
N ALA A 29 -18.62 5.27 4.27
CA ALA A 29 -19.88 4.63 4.61
C ALA A 29 -19.92 4.24 6.09
N THR A 30 -18.78 3.76 6.62
CA THR A 30 -18.58 3.46 8.04
C THR A 30 -17.21 3.90 8.49
N CYS A 31 -17.05 4.28 9.74
CA CYS A 31 -15.76 4.65 10.34
C CYS A 31 -15.64 4.11 11.77
N LEU A 32 -14.46 4.07 12.33
CA LEU A 32 -14.20 3.54 13.66
C LEU A 32 -13.26 4.48 14.42
N ILE A 33 -13.69 4.90 15.62
CA ILE A 33 -12.91 5.69 16.58
C ILE A 33 -12.68 7.14 16.12
N ASP A 34 -12.31 7.35 14.88
CA ASP A 34 -12.10 8.66 14.26
C ASP A 34 -13.01 8.77 13.03
N ILE A 35 -13.61 9.95 12.82
CA ILE A 35 -14.50 10.20 11.69
C ILE A 35 -13.82 10.02 10.33
N LYS A 36 -12.49 10.20 10.26
CA LYS A 36 -11.67 10.03 9.06
C LYS A 36 -11.13 8.61 8.89
N ASN A 37 -11.23 7.77 9.92
CA ASN A 37 -10.80 6.37 9.85
C ASN A 37 -11.92 5.52 9.24
N CYS A 38 -12.02 5.54 7.91
CA CYS A 38 -13.03 4.79 7.17
C CYS A 38 -12.77 3.28 7.24
N MET A 39 -13.80 2.53 7.54
CA MET A 39 -13.82 1.07 7.42
C MET A 39 -14.40 0.61 6.09
N SER A 40 -15.23 1.46 5.49
CA SER A 40 -15.80 1.26 4.15
C SER A 40 -16.13 2.59 3.50
N CYS A 41 -16.18 2.61 2.17
CA CYS A 41 -16.50 3.79 1.38
C CYS A 41 -17.93 3.76 0.88
N LYS A 42 -18.53 4.93 0.67
CA LYS A 42 -19.86 5.03 0.08
C LYS A 42 -19.85 4.45 -1.33
N SER A 43 -20.95 3.76 -1.67
CA SER A 43 -21.12 3.13 -2.98
C SER A 43 -21.41 4.15 -4.11
N GLU A 44 -21.80 5.35 -3.73
CA GLU A 44 -22.03 6.47 -4.64
C GLU A 44 -20.67 7.07 -5.04
N GLY A 45 -20.22 6.77 -6.26
CA GLY A 45 -18.93 7.13 -6.78
C GLY A 45 -17.96 5.95 -6.87
N ALA A 46 -16.91 6.10 -7.67
CA ALA A 46 -15.85 5.10 -7.80
C ALA A 46 -14.78 5.30 -6.71
N MET A 47 -15.17 5.20 -5.42
CA MET A 47 -14.22 5.42 -4.34
C MET A 47 -13.54 4.13 -3.92
N PHE A 48 -12.25 4.23 -3.62
CA PHE A 48 -11.39 3.18 -3.11
C PHE A 48 -11.03 3.44 -1.65
N LEU A 49 -11.08 2.41 -0.81
CA LEU A 49 -10.55 2.46 0.54
C LEU A 49 -9.02 2.30 0.51
N SER A 50 -8.30 3.33 0.88
CA SER A 50 -6.85 3.28 0.99
C SER A 50 -6.44 2.58 2.29
N GLN A 51 -5.76 1.44 2.19
CA GLN A 51 -5.20 0.73 3.35
C GLN A 51 -4.01 1.45 3.99
N HIS A 52 -3.47 2.47 3.33
CA HIS A 52 -2.34 3.24 3.86
C HIS A 52 -2.76 4.19 4.99
N ASP A 53 -3.92 4.82 4.85
CA ASP A 53 -4.40 5.86 5.77
C ASP A 53 -5.89 5.73 6.14
N ASN A 54 -6.53 4.61 5.75
CA ASN A 54 -7.94 4.32 5.97
C ASN A 54 -8.89 5.46 5.51
N THR A 55 -8.56 6.08 4.39
CA THR A 55 -9.40 7.13 3.78
C THR A 55 -10.03 6.63 2.49
N CYS A 56 -11.19 7.21 2.14
CA CYS A 56 -11.86 6.95 0.87
C CYS A 56 -11.44 7.97 -0.18
N ARG A 57 -10.95 7.48 -1.32
CA ARG A 57 -10.39 8.29 -2.42
C ARG A 57 -10.96 7.86 -3.77
N ASP A 58 -11.04 8.78 -4.71
CA ASP A 58 -11.44 8.51 -6.10
C ASP A 58 -10.35 7.77 -6.89
N ALA A 59 -9.10 7.81 -6.43
CA ALA A 59 -7.98 7.08 -7.03
C ALA A 59 -6.98 6.64 -5.96
N CYS A 60 -6.31 5.52 -6.20
CA CYS A 60 -5.22 5.04 -5.34
C CYS A 60 -3.98 5.93 -5.49
N PRO A 61 -3.30 6.28 -4.37
CA PRO A 61 -2.03 7.00 -4.42
C PRO A 61 -0.99 6.25 -5.25
N ALA A 62 -0.56 6.85 -6.36
CA ALA A 62 0.39 6.22 -7.27
C ALA A 62 1.73 5.93 -6.60
N GLY A 63 2.30 4.77 -6.89
CA GLY A 63 3.61 4.34 -6.41
C GLY A 63 3.63 3.69 -5.03
N ILE A 64 2.73 4.04 -4.13
CA ILE A 64 2.67 3.47 -2.76
C ILE A 64 1.50 2.51 -2.56
N THR A 65 0.51 2.56 -3.43
CA THR A 65 -0.63 1.64 -3.44
C THR A 65 -1.03 1.28 -4.85
N VAL A 66 -1.69 0.14 -5.01
CA VAL A 66 -2.29 -0.32 -6.26
C VAL A 66 -3.76 -0.62 -6.07
N PRO A 67 -4.63 -0.35 -7.06
CA PRO A 67 -6.03 -0.75 -6.97
C PRO A 67 -6.15 -2.28 -7.04
N THR A 68 -6.89 -2.85 -6.10
CA THR A 68 -7.30 -4.26 -6.21
C THR A 68 -8.29 -4.46 -7.37
N PRO A 69 -8.48 -5.70 -7.86
CA PRO A 69 -9.47 -5.97 -8.89
C PRO A 69 -10.83 -5.40 -8.58
N ALA A 70 -11.57 -4.98 -9.59
CA ALA A 70 -12.74 -4.09 -9.60
C ALA A 70 -13.88 -4.37 -8.57
N ASN A 71 -13.86 -5.50 -7.89
CA ASN A 71 -14.93 -5.90 -6.95
C ASN A 71 -14.69 -5.45 -5.50
N GLU A 72 -13.46 -5.13 -5.12
CA GLU A 72 -13.14 -4.82 -3.73
C GLU A 72 -12.96 -3.31 -3.47
N LYS A 73 -12.66 -2.53 -4.50
CA LYS A 73 -12.43 -1.07 -4.39
C LYS A 73 -11.49 -0.68 -3.25
N ILE A 74 -10.38 -1.39 -3.13
CA ILE A 74 -9.36 -1.18 -2.11
C ILE A 74 -8.06 -0.73 -2.80
N CYS A 75 -7.36 0.23 -2.21
CA CYS A 75 -5.98 0.56 -2.55
C CYS A 75 -5.05 -0.25 -1.64
N GLU A 76 -4.50 -1.33 -2.18
CA GLU A 76 -3.56 -2.20 -1.46
C GLU A 76 -2.18 -1.56 -1.37
N VAL A 77 -1.57 -1.58 -0.19
CA VAL A 77 -0.23 -1.03 0.05
C VAL A 77 0.82 -1.91 -0.62
N CYS A 78 1.85 -1.31 -1.21
CA CYS A 78 2.99 -2.03 -1.76
C CYS A 78 3.63 -2.95 -0.72
N ALA A 79 4.15 -4.11 -1.16
CA ALA A 79 4.85 -5.07 -0.29
C ALA A 79 5.99 -4.39 0.49
N GLY A 80 6.26 -4.86 1.71
CA GLY A 80 7.17 -4.19 2.65
C GLY A 80 8.62 -4.03 2.19
N LYS A 81 9.04 -4.75 1.16
CA LYS A 81 10.35 -4.60 0.51
C LYS A 81 10.35 -3.51 -0.58
N CYS A 82 9.18 -3.20 -1.15
CA CYS A 82 9.02 -2.17 -2.16
C CYS A 82 8.97 -0.78 -1.50
N GLN A 83 9.66 0.17 -2.05
CA GLN A 83 9.41 1.58 -1.78
C GLN A 83 8.24 2.08 -2.65
N THR A 84 8.22 1.65 -3.91
CA THR A 84 7.10 1.90 -4.83
C THR A 84 6.74 0.62 -5.61
N CYS A 85 5.49 0.50 -6.05
CA CYS A 85 5.00 -0.62 -6.85
C CYS A 85 4.04 -0.18 -7.95
N SER A 86 3.79 -1.04 -8.93
CA SER A 86 2.87 -0.77 -10.04
C SER A 86 2.16 -2.03 -10.50
N GLY A 87 0.86 -1.93 -10.75
CA GLY A 87 0.02 -3.02 -11.23
C GLY A 87 -0.34 -4.07 -10.19
N LYS A 88 0.62 -4.48 -9.33
CA LYS A 88 0.43 -5.37 -8.18
C LYS A 88 1.24 -4.87 -7.00
N ALA A 89 0.78 -5.15 -5.79
CA ALA A 89 1.45 -4.75 -4.56
C ALA A 89 2.85 -5.36 -4.41
N ASP A 90 3.06 -6.55 -4.95
CA ASP A 90 4.34 -7.28 -4.93
C ASP A 90 5.26 -6.97 -6.13
N PHE A 91 4.77 -6.23 -7.14
CA PHE A 91 5.59 -5.81 -8.28
C PHE A 91 6.24 -4.45 -7.99
N CYS A 92 7.45 -4.49 -7.46
CA CYS A 92 8.21 -3.31 -7.07
C CYS A 92 8.74 -2.54 -8.29
N THR A 93 8.65 -1.23 -8.24
CA THR A 93 9.30 -0.31 -9.19
C THR A 93 10.49 0.42 -8.57
N SER A 94 10.59 0.41 -7.24
CA SER A 94 11.78 0.77 -6.48
C SER A 94 11.77 0.03 -5.14
N CYS A 95 12.94 -0.10 -4.53
CA CYS A 95 13.11 -0.87 -3.31
C CYS A 95 13.35 0.02 -2.10
N ALA A 96 12.97 -0.47 -0.91
CA ALA A 96 13.38 0.09 0.35
C ALA A 96 14.91 0.00 0.52
N LYS A 97 15.49 0.79 1.42
CA LYS A 97 16.94 0.74 1.73
C LYS A 97 17.40 -0.69 2.02
N GLU A 98 18.59 -1.02 1.58
CA GLU A 98 19.24 -2.35 1.73
C GLU A 98 18.68 -3.44 0.79
N PHE A 99 17.86 -3.07 -0.19
CA PHE A 99 17.36 -3.97 -1.21
C PHE A 99 17.69 -3.44 -2.61
N TYR A 100 17.92 -4.36 -3.53
CA TYR A 100 18.21 -4.10 -4.94
C TYR A 100 17.05 -4.55 -5.81
N LEU A 101 16.68 -3.72 -6.80
CA LEU A 101 15.57 -4.02 -7.70
C LEU A 101 15.99 -4.98 -8.81
N ASP A 102 15.34 -6.13 -8.89
CA ASP A 102 15.29 -6.95 -10.10
C ASP A 102 14.16 -6.43 -11.00
N GLU A 103 14.51 -5.64 -12.02
CA GLU A 103 13.51 -5.01 -12.91
C GLU A 103 12.70 -6.02 -13.73
N LEU A 104 13.27 -7.20 -14.02
CA LEU A 104 12.58 -8.23 -14.80
C LEU A 104 11.51 -8.95 -13.97
N ALA A 105 11.83 -9.27 -12.73
CA ALA A 105 10.92 -9.93 -11.80
C ALA A 105 10.00 -8.93 -11.07
N GLY A 106 10.38 -7.64 -10.99
CA GLY A 106 9.72 -6.64 -10.16
C GLY A 106 9.86 -6.93 -8.67
N GLU A 107 10.97 -7.57 -8.27
CA GLU A 107 11.24 -7.98 -6.89
C GLU A 107 12.42 -7.21 -6.29
N CYS A 108 12.38 -7.04 -4.98
CA CYS A 108 13.46 -6.46 -4.20
C CYS A 108 14.24 -7.56 -3.49
N LEU A 109 15.53 -7.68 -3.81
CA LEU A 109 16.46 -8.68 -3.31
C LEU A 109 17.48 -8.04 -2.35
N ARG A 110 17.88 -8.76 -1.31
CA ARG A 110 18.96 -8.32 -0.43
C ARG A 110 20.33 -8.47 -1.06
N ASP A 111 20.46 -9.42 -1.96
CA ASP A 111 21.70 -9.74 -2.65
C ASP A 111 21.38 -10.14 -4.09
N CYS A 112 22.08 -9.55 -5.06
CA CYS A 112 21.97 -9.89 -6.46
C CYS A 112 22.84 -11.07 -6.88
N SER A 113 23.73 -11.55 -5.99
CA SER A 113 24.82 -12.46 -6.31
C SER A 113 24.57 -13.92 -5.96
N GLU A 114 23.34 -14.32 -5.61
CA GLU A 114 23.04 -15.72 -5.22
C GLU A 114 23.51 -16.74 -6.26
N ASP A 115 23.40 -16.43 -7.55
CA ASP A 115 23.87 -17.26 -8.66
C ASP A 115 25.12 -16.72 -9.37
N LYS A 116 25.70 -15.60 -8.90
CA LYS A 116 26.86 -14.89 -9.48
C LYS A 116 26.68 -14.43 -10.93
N THR A 117 25.47 -14.43 -11.43
CA THR A 117 25.15 -13.96 -12.78
C THR A 117 24.78 -12.47 -12.80
N ARG A 118 24.59 -11.87 -11.63
CA ARG A 118 24.19 -10.48 -11.44
C ARG A 118 25.00 -9.78 -10.36
N VAL A 119 25.12 -8.48 -10.48
CA VAL A 119 25.75 -7.60 -9.48
C VAL A 119 24.83 -6.45 -9.11
N ALA A 120 25.02 -5.92 -7.91
CA ALA A 120 24.31 -4.72 -7.47
C ALA A 120 24.97 -3.46 -8.09
N LEU A 121 24.22 -2.69 -8.82
CA LEU A 121 24.62 -1.39 -9.36
C LEU A 121 23.46 -0.40 -9.23
N ASP A 122 23.72 0.78 -8.65
CA ASP A 122 22.74 1.86 -8.50
C ASP A 122 21.36 1.39 -7.95
N ASP A 123 21.38 0.62 -6.86
CA ASP A 123 20.19 0.04 -6.21
C ASP A 123 19.41 -0.98 -7.06
N LYS A 124 20.04 -1.51 -8.12
CA LYS A 124 19.47 -2.52 -9.00
C LYS A 124 20.35 -3.74 -9.15
N CYS A 125 19.73 -4.87 -9.45
CA CYS A 125 20.43 -6.06 -9.91
C CYS A 125 20.60 -6.00 -11.42
N VAL A 126 21.85 -5.95 -11.89
CA VAL A 126 22.18 -5.97 -13.33
C VAL A 126 22.91 -7.28 -13.69
N ASP A 127 22.65 -7.78 -14.90
CA ASP A 127 23.33 -8.97 -15.39
C ASP A 127 24.81 -8.69 -15.61
N CYS A 128 25.66 -9.70 -15.41
CA CYS A 128 27.08 -9.60 -15.70
C CYS A 128 27.29 -9.26 -17.18
N GLU A 129 28.22 -8.34 -17.46
CA GLU A 129 28.53 -7.98 -18.85
C GLU A 129 29.21 -9.14 -19.59
N SER A 130 28.75 -9.39 -20.84
CA SER A 130 29.41 -10.32 -21.75
C SER A 130 30.86 -9.85 -22.04
N PRO A 131 31.89 -10.75 -22.05
CA PRO A 131 31.79 -12.22 -22.10
C PRO A 131 31.78 -12.93 -20.74
N CYS A 132 31.66 -12.24 -19.64
CA CYS A 132 31.68 -12.84 -18.31
C CYS A 132 30.33 -13.53 -18.01
N ALA A 133 30.37 -14.84 -17.70
CA ALA A 133 29.20 -15.59 -17.25
C ALA A 133 28.89 -15.33 -15.76
N THR A 134 29.90 -14.95 -14.96
CA THR A 134 29.77 -14.62 -13.53
C THR A 134 30.55 -13.35 -13.20
N CYS A 135 30.10 -12.58 -12.22
CA CYS A 135 30.78 -11.40 -11.72
C CYS A 135 30.67 -11.31 -10.18
N GLU A 136 31.54 -10.53 -9.58
CA GLU A 136 31.53 -10.27 -8.13
C GLU A 136 31.36 -8.77 -7.89
N ASN A 137 30.65 -8.43 -6.82
CA ASN A 137 30.60 -7.05 -6.35
C ASN A 137 31.98 -6.63 -5.84
N ASN A 138 32.54 -5.56 -6.38
CA ASN A 138 33.75 -4.95 -5.88
C ASN A 138 33.42 -3.88 -4.85
#